data_3642d43e1de406da8e3cc167020e9cc1
#
_entry.id   3642d43e1de406da8e3cc167020e9cc1
#
_cell.length_a   1.000
_cell.length_b   1.000
_cell.length_c   1.000
_cell.angle_alpha   90.00
_cell.angle_beta   90.00
_cell.angle_gamma   90.00
#
_symmetry.space_group_name_H-M   'P 1'
#
loop_
_entity.id
_entity.type
_entity.pdbx_description
1 polymer ?
#
loop_
_entity_poly.entity_id
_entity_poly.type
_entity_poly.pdbx_seq_one_letter_code
_entity_poly.pdbx_strand_id
1 'polypeptide(L)'
;MAYIEKDYIAVNHIEREFYFQGKYGSKGEKRDKKKHSSLEIKEYNHKQQEKKIRRLIQANFFEHDYYVTLKYKKGTRKDIKGFQDDLSKFLRIMRDKYKRLGVLFKFIYRIEIGKLGGPHVHIIFNRTQGTDTMIKDAWKRASEDAGSFQMETLDNENGFERLAAYICKQPDEEVKGQLKFALVEESNKKVFTVSTSRNLIRPEPVKKNYVHWTMKKILENGPTPTKGFKIDKDSIVTGINPFNGFTYLWYRESRIDPISREEYENGCKDKPICQHKRKISH
;
A
#
# COMPACT_ATOMS: atom_id res chain seq x y z
N MET A 1 4.90 -6.45 32.47
CA MET A 1 4.05 -6.41 31.27
C MET A 1 4.85 -5.81 30.14
N ALA A 2 4.86 -6.42 28.97
CA ALA A 2 5.70 -5.93 27.87
C ALA A 2 4.83 -5.37 26.75
N TYR A 3 4.88 -4.05 26.56
CA TYR A 3 4.36 -3.40 25.34
C TYR A 3 5.46 -3.36 24.27
N ILE A 4 5.06 -3.50 23.03
CA ILE A 4 5.90 -3.30 21.86
C ILE A 4 5.44 -2.06 21.13
N GLU A 5 6.40 -1.20 20.82
CA GLU A 5 6.28 -0.15 19.81
C GLU A 5 6.87 -0.66 18.50
N LYS A 6 6.16 -0.46 17.41
CA LYS A 6 6.62 -0.67 16.04
C LYS A 6 6.54 0.64 15.27
N ASP A 7 7.69 1.12 14.84
CA ASP A 7 7.81 2.33 14.02
C ASP A 7 8.08 1.93 12.57
N TYR A 8 7.15 2.24 11.68
CA TYR A 8 7.34 2.13 10.22
C TYR A 8 7.72 3.50 9.69
N ILE A 9 9.00 3.66 9.37
CA ILE A 9 9.59 4.95 9.01
C ILE A 9 9.70 5.04 7.48
N ALA A 10 9.01 6.01 6.89
CA ALA A 10 9.14 6.44 5.51
C ALA A 10 9.70 7.87 5.43
N VAL A 11 9.96 8.38 4.23
CA VAL A 11 10.56 9.71 4.04
C VAL A 11 9.69 10.82 4.65
N ASN A 12 8.40 10.80 4.34
CA ASN A 12 7.46 11.84 4.76
C ASN A 12 6.46 11.39 5.81
N HIS A 13 6.49 10.12 6.22
CA HIS A 13 5.53 9.55 7.17
C HIS A 13 6.19 8.59 8.15
N ILE A 14 5.68 8.59 9.37
CA ILE A 14 6.00 7.57 10.39
C ILE A 14 4.68 7.00 10.87
N GLU A 15 4.51 5.69 10.80
CA GLU A 15 3.39 5.00 11.44
C GLU A 15 3.87 4.30 12.69
N ARG A 16 3.18 4.48 13.81
CA ARG A 16 3.49 3.83 15.08
C ARG A 16 2.35 2.95 15.55
N GLU A 17 2.73 1.78 16.01
CA GLU A 17 1.82 0.80 16.61
C GLU A 17 2.34 0.42 17.97
N PHE A 18 1.49 0.56 18.99
CA PHE A 18 1.74 0.08 20.34
C PHE A 18 0.75 -1.05 20.65
N TYR A 19 1.27 -2.16 21.08
CA TYR A 19 0.44 -3.29 21.47
C TYR A 19 1.14 -4.16 22.50
N PHE A 20 0.35 -4.90 23.27
CA PHE A 20 0.85 -5.84 24.25
C PHE A 20 1.22 -7.17 23.59
N GLN A 21 2.44 -7.65 23.79
CA GLN A 21 2.93 -8.93 23.25
C GLN A 21 2.79 -10.10 24.21
N GLY A 22 2.34 -9.89 25.44
CA GLY A 22 2.23 -10.98 26.42
C GLY A 22 1.20 -12.04 26.00
N LYS A 23 1.52 -13.30 26.27
CA LYS A 23 0.49 -14.31 26.33
C LYS A 23 -0.31 -14.04 27.61
N TYR A 24 -1.62 -13.87 27.46
CA TYR A 24 -2.50 -13.73 28.62
C TYR A 24 -2.58 -15.10 29.34
N GLY A 25 -2.35 -15.06 30.64
CA GLY A 25 -2.41 -16.23 31.48
C GLY A 25 -1.09 -16.52 32.17
N SER A 26 -1.05 -16.44 33.49
CA SER A 26 -0.11 -17.16 34.32
C SER A 26 -0.24 -18.65 33.99
N LYS A 27 0.83 -19.44 34.16
CA LYS A 27 0.80 -20.89 33.96
C LYS A 27 -0.46 -21.49 34.59
N GLY A 28 -1.40 -21.97 33.76
CA GLY A 28 -2.56 -22.73 34.24
C GLY A 28 -3.94 -22.28 33.75
N GLU A 29 -4.18 -21.01 33.44
CA GLU A 29 -5.49 -20.57 32.96
C GLU A 29 -5.56 -20.62 31.41
N LYS A 30 -6.16 -21.67 30.90
CA LYS A 30 -6.65 -21.73 29.51
C LYS A 30 -7.95 -20.94 29.45
N ARG A 31 -7.90 -19.68 28.98
CA ARG A 31 -9.13 -19.01 28.55
C ARG A 31 -9.64 -19.67 27.27
N ASP A 32 -10.95 -19.89 27.21
CA ASP A 32 -11.62 -20.29 25.98
C ASP A 32 -11.31 -19.26 24.90
N LYS A 33 -10.62 -19.71 23.85
CA LYS A 33 -10.34 -18.86 22.70
C LYS A 33 -11.68 -18.59 22.02
N LYS A 34 -12.17 -17.34 22.10
CA LYS A 34 -13.33 -16.93 21.34
C LYS A 34 -13.07 -17.24 19.86
N LYS A 35 -13.86 -18.15 19.30
CA LYS A 35 -13.79 -18.46 17.87
C LYS A 35 -14.35 -17.24 17.13
N HIS A 36 -13.48 -16.59 16.34
CA HIS A 36 -13.91 -15.50 15.47
C HIS A 36 -14.71 -16.04 14.30
N SER A 37 -15.72 -15.29 13.89
CA SER A 37 -16.44 -15.58 12.66
C SER A 37 -15.53 -15.44 11.45
N SER A 38 -15.85 -16.15 10.38
CA SER A 38 -15.09 -16.04 9.12
C SER A 38 -15.12 -14.60 8.55
N LEU A 39 -16.15 -13.83 8.85
CA LEU A 39 -16.30 -12.43 8.46
C LEU A 39 -15.32 -11.53 9.23
N GLU A 40 -15.27 -11.63 10.55
CA GLU A 40 -14.33 -10.86 11.39
C GLU A 40 -12.87 -11.11 10.96
N ILE A 41 -12.53 -12.35 10.65
CA ILE A 41 -11.18 -12.70 10.14
C ILE A 41 -10.91 -12.05 8.78
N LYS A 42 -11.89 -12.06 7.86
CA LYS A 42 -11.76 -11.43 6.53
C LYS A 42 -11.58 -9.92 6.66
N GLU A 43 -12.36 -9.24 7.48
CA GLU A 43 -12.24 -7.80 7.73
C GLU A 43 -10.90 -7.44 8.35
N TYR A 44 -10.46 -8.20 9.34
CA TYR A 44 -9.14 -8.02 9.94
C TYR A 44 -8.02 -8.16 8.90
N ASN A 45 -8.04 -9.23 8.10
CA ASN A 45 -7.05 -9.46 7.05
C ASN A 45 -7.06 -8.35 5.99
N HIS A 46 -8.25 -7.85 5.65
CA HIS A 46 -8.39 -6.73 4.72
C HIS A 46 -7.74 -5.44 5.25
N LYS A 47 -8.04 -5.06 6.50
CA LYS A 47 -7.39 -3.92 7.17
C LYS A 47 -5.86 -4.07 7.26
N GLN A 48 -5.35 -5.29 7.50
CA GLN A 48 -3.91 -5.55 7.50
C GLN A 48 -3.30 -5.40 6.09
N GLN A 49 -4.03 -5.79 5.06
CA GLN A 49 -3.60 -5.60 3.68
C GLN A 49 -3.56 -4.12 3.30
N GLU A 50 -4.56 -3.34 3.67
CA GLU A 50 -4.59 -1.88 3.46
C GLU A 50 -3.39 -1.20 4.13
N LYS A 51 -3.13 -1.50 5.41
CA LYS A 51 -1.95 -0.99 6.13
C LYS A 51 -0.64 -1.35 5.41
N LYS A 52 -0.51 -2.59 4.96
CA LYS A 52 0.67 -3.05 4.23
C LYS A 52 0.88 -2.29 2.91
N ILE A 53 -0.18 -2.11 2.13
CA ILE A 53 -0.12 -1.38 0.86
C ILE A 53 0.15 0.11 1.10
N ARG A 54 -0.49 0.74 2.09
CA ARG A 54 -0.22 2.13 2.46
C ARG A 54 1.26 2.35 2.80
N ARG A 55 1.84 1.53 3.68
CA ARG A 55 3.27 1.59 4.04
C ARG A 55 4.18 1.40 2.83
N LEU A 56 3.76 0.51 1.91
CA LEU A 56 4.51 0.28 0.68
C LEU A 56 4.47 1.50 -0.24
N ILE A 57 3.32 2.19 -0.34
CA ILE A 57 3.17 3.45 -1.08
C ILE A 57 4.06 4.52 -0.44
N GLN A 58 3.93 4.76 0.87
CA GLN A 58 4.69 5.76 1.62
C GLN A 58 6.22 5.60 1.50
N ALA A 59 6.70 4.36 1.38
CA ALA A 59 8.13 4.07 1.26
C ALA A 59 8.70 4.21 -0.15
N ASN A 60 7.85 4.27 -1.19
CA ASN A 60 8.33 4.19 -2.58
C ASN A 60 7.82 5.31 -3.50
N PHE A 61 6.73 5.96 -3.13
CA PHE A 61 6.08 6.95 -3.98
C PHE A 61 6.02 8.30 -3.26
N PHE A 62 6.00 9.36 -4.06
CA PHE A 62 5.98 10.73 -3.61
C PHE A 62 4.74 11.44 -4.16
N GLU A 63 4.45 12.59 -3.62
CA GLU A 63 3.50 13.51 -4.20
C GLU A 63 3.85 13.78 -5.67
N HIS A 64 2.82 13.92 -6.50
CA HIS A 64 2.93 14.07 -7.96
C HIS A 64 3.42 12.85 -8.73
N ASP A 65 3.64 11.68 -8.11
CA ASP A 65 3.69 10.42 -8.85
C ASP A 65 2.34 10.13 -9.48
N TYR A 66 2.24 9.15 -10.35
CA TYR A 66 1.02 8.93 -11.12
C TYR A 66 0.18 7.78 -10.61
N TYR A 67 -1.12 8.04 -10.57
CA TYR A 67 -2.17 7.04 -10.50
C TYR A 67 -2.85 6.98 -11.87
N VAL A 68 -2.85 5.81 -12.49
CA VAL A 68 -3.34 5.62 -13.85
C VAL A 68 -4.33 4.48 -13.91
N THR A 69 -5.43 4.72 -14.61
CA THR A 69 -6.39 3.69 -14.99
C THR A 69 -6.24 3.37 -16.46
N LEU A 70 -5.83 2.14 -16.79
CA LEU A 70 -5.77 1.64 -18.15
C LEU A 70 -7.00 0.78 -18.44
N LYS A 71 -7.66 1.04 -19.54
CA LYS A 71 -8.88 0.35 -19.99
C LYS A 71 -8.93 0.28 -21.50
N TYR A 72 -9.88 -0.47 -22.05
CA TYR A 72 -10.17 -0.44 -23.48
C TYR A 72 -11.20 0.63 -23.86
N LYS A 73 -11.15 1.08 -25.09
CA LYS A 73 -12.20 1.88 -25.71
C LYS A 73 -13.50 1.05 -25.81
N LYS A 74 -14.64 1.72 -25.89
CA LYS A 74 -15.93 1.05 -26.06
C LYS A 74 -15.93 0.21 -27.33
N GLY A 75 -16.34 -1.05 -27.24
CA GLY A 75 -16.42 -1.96 -28.38
C GLY A 75 -15.12 -2.70 -28.75
N THR A 76 -14.00 -2.41 -28.08
CA THR A 76 -12.70 -3.05 -28.42
C THR A 76 -12.15 -3.93 -27.28
N ARG A 77 -13.01 -4.39 -26.38
CA ARG A 77 -12.59 -5.16 -25.18
C ARG A 77 -12.06 -6.53 -25.58
N LYS A 78 -10.95 -6.88 -24.99
CA LYS A 78 -10.44 -8.25 -24.92
C LYS A 78 -10.97 -8.94 -23.65
N ASP A 79 -10.87 -10.24 -23.57
CA ASP A 79 -11.10 -11.01 -22.35
C ASP A 79 -10.02 -10.73 -21.29
N ILE A 80 -10.13 -11.35 -20.11
CA ILE A 80 -9.20 -11.16 -19.01
C ILE A 80 -7.78 -11.56 -19.41
N LYS A 81 -7.62 -12.66 -20.15
CA LYS A 81 -6.32 -13.17 -20.58
C LYS A 81 -5.65 -12.19 -21.56
N GLY A 82 -6.39 -11.75 -22.58
CA GLY A 82 -5.91 -10.76 -23.52
C GLY A 82 -5.53 -9.42 -22.84
N PHE A 83 -6.31 -9.01 -21.82
CA PHE A 83 -5.96 -7.83 -21.02
C PHE A 83 -4.66 -8.01 -20.22
N GLN A 84 -4.45 -9.19 -19.62
CA GLN A 84 -3.21 -9.50 -18.88
C GLN A 84 -1.99 -9.51 -19.82
N ASP A 85 -2.14 -10.03 -21.03
CA ASP A 85 -1.08 -10.04 -22.03
C ASP A 85 -0.73 -8.62 -22.46
N ASP A 86 -1.72 -7.77 -22.71
CA ASP A 86 -1.51 -6.36 -23.04
C ASP A 86 -0.89 -5.58 -21.87
N LEU A 87 -1.34 -5.82 -20.63
CA LEU A 87 -0.73 -5.23 -19.45
C LEU A 87 0.73 -5.65 -19.28
N SER A 88 1.04 -6.91 -19.54
CA SER A 88 2.40 -7.44 -19.47
C SER A 88 3.31 -6.79 -20.52
N LYS A 89 2.81 -6.58 -21.75
CA LYS A 89 3.49 -5.83 -22.81
C LYS A 89 3.71 -4.38 -22.39
N PHE A 90 2.69 -3.70 -21.84
CA PHE A 90 2.77 -2.35 -21.31
C PHE A 90 3.86 -2.21 -20.26
N LEU A 91 3.85 -3.05 -19.24
CA LEU A 91 4.83 -3.02 -18.15
C LEU A 91 6.26 -3.27 -18.66
N ARG A 92 6.43 -4.12 -19.67
CA ARG A 92 7.73 -4.34 -20.32
C ARG A 92 8.21 -3.09 -21.04
N ILE A 93 7.36 -2.47 -21.87
CA ILE A 93 7.69 -1.25 -22.59
C ILE A 93 8.06 -0.13 -21.62
N MET A 94 7.28 0.08 -20.56
CA MET A 94 7.55 1.07 -19.52
C MET A 94 8.90 0.83 -18.84
N ARG A 95 9.19 -0.42 -18.47
CA ARG A 95 10.47 -0.79 -17.84
C ARG A 95 11.65 -0.47 -18.75
N ASP A 96 11.54 -0.78 -20.05
CA ASP A 96 12.59 -0.50 -21.02
C ASP A 96 12.81 1.02 -21.23
N LYS A 97 11.72 1.80 -21.27
CA LYS A 97 11.80 3.27 -21.36
C LYS A 97 12.48 3.86 -20.12
N TYR A 98 12.08 3.44 -18.90
CA TYR A 98 12.70 3.89 -17.65
C TYR A 98 14.18 3.50 -17.54
N LYS A 99 14.52 2.28 -17.97
CA LYS A 99 15.91 1.82 -18.01
C LYS A 99 16.79 2.70 -18.88
N ARG A 100 16.30 3.16 -20.03
CA ARG A 100 17.03 4.09 -20.93
C ARG A 100 17.30 5.45 -20.27
N LEU A 101 16.45 5.86 -19.33
CA LEU A 101 16.64 7.07 -18.53
C LEU A 101 17.50 6.84 -17.27
N GLY A 102 18.00 5.63 -17.04
CA GLY A 102 18.72 5.29 -15.81
C GLY A 102 17.85 5.27 -14.56
N VAL A 103 16.50 5.26 -14.70
CA VAL A 103 15.55 5.31 -13.59
C VAL A 103 14.92 3.93 -13.37
N LEU A 104 14.77 3.54 -12.10
CA LEU A 104 14.05 2.30 -11.75
C LEU A 104 12.55 2.49 -11.89
N PHE A 105 11.91 1.65 -12.70
CA PHE A 105 10.46 1.62 -12.82
C PHE A 105 9.84 0.89 -11.62
N LYS A 106 9.15 1.62 -10.77
CA LYS A 106 8.43 1.13 -9.60
C LYS A 106 6.93 1.20 -9.84
N PHE A 107 6.19 0.14 -9.47
CA PHE A 107 4.74 0.14 -9.63
C PHE A 107 4.04 -0.74 -8.60
N ILE A 108 2.78 -0.39 -8.34
CA ILE A 108 1.76 -1.19 -7.65
C ILE A 108 0.53 -1.16 -8.53
N TYR A 109 -0.07 -2.32 -8.83
CA TYR A 109 -1.29 -2.35 -9.60
C TYR A 109 -2.29 -3.38 -9.10
N ARG A 110 -3.54 -3.17 -9.49
CA ARG A 110 -4.65 -4.12 -9.34
C ARG A 110 -5.52 -4.12 -10.57
N ILE A 111 -5.84 -5.30 -11.06
CA ILE A 111 -6.82 -5.50 -12.12
C ILE A 111 -8.21 -5.58 -11.48
N GLU A 112 -9.18 -4.91 -12.09
CA GLU A 112 -10.59 -4.94 -11.70
C GLU A 112 -11.46 -5.23 -12.92
N ILE A 113 -12.67 -5.74 -12.65
CA ILE A 113 -13.73 -5.83 -13.66
C ILE A 113 -14.76 -4.77 -13.32
N GLY A 114 -15.03 -3.88 -14.27
CA GLY A 114 -16.06 -2.85 -14.10
C GLY A 114 -17.45 -3.44 -14.13
N LYS A 115 -18.45 -2.67 -13.66
CA LYS A 115 -19.86 -3.09 -13.62
C LYS A 115 -20.41 -3.60 -14.97
N LEU A 116 -19.86 -3.13 -16.07
CA LEU A 116 -20.22 -3.58 -17.42
C LEU A 116 -19.35 -4.73 -17.94
N GLY A 117 -18.62 -5.44 -17.06
CA GLY A 117 -17.82 -6.61 -17.39
C GLY A 117 -16.48 -6.33 -18.08
N GLY A 118 -16.06 -5.05 -18.22
CA GLY A 118 -14.80 -4.71 -18.87
C GLY A 118 -13.62 -4.76 -17.91
N PRO A 119 -12.51 -5.47 -18.24
CA PRO A 119 -11.30 -5.44 -17.45
C PRO A 119 -10.62 -4.07 -17.55
N HIS A 120 -10.10 -3.60 -16.43
CA HIS A 120 -9.28 -2.41 -16.31
C HIS A 120 -8.27 -2.58 -15.19
N VAL A 121 -7.22 -1.79 -15.20
CA VAL A 121 -6.18 -1.82 -14.17
C VAL A 121 -5.98 -0.44 -13.58
N HIS A 122 -5.91 -0.40 -12.26
CA HIS A 122 -5.45 0.74 -11.49
C HIS A 122 -3.99 0.53 -11.15
N ILE A 123 -3.14 1.46 -11.56
CA ILE A 123 -1.69 1.35 -11.38
C ILE A 123 -1.10 2.64 -10.85
N ILE A 124 -0.28 2.52 -9.81
CA ILE A 124 0.58 3.58 -9.28
C ILE A 124 1.98 3.35 -9.82
N PHE A 125 2.65 4.37 -10.29
CA PHE A 125 4.08 4.32 -10.61
C PHE A 125 4.79 5.65 -10.44
N ASN A 126 6.09 5.55 -10.22
CA ASN A 126 6.93 6.71 -10.00
C ASN A 126 7.03 7.57 -11.26
N ARG A 127 6.98 8.89 -11.07
CA ARG A 127 7.14 9.89 -12.14
C ARG A 127 8.61 10.05 -12.51
N THR A 128 8.86 10.29 -13.79
CA THR A 128 10.11 10.79 -14.36
C THR A 128 9.80 11.68 -15.57
N GLN A 129 10.80 12.29 -16.14
CA GLN A 129 10.62 13.17 -17.32
C GLN A 129 9.91 12.43 -18.46
N GLY A 130 8.83 13.01 -19.00
CA GLY A 130 8.08 12.47 -20.13
C GLY A 130 7.25 11.23 -19.83
N THR A 131 6.99 10.92 -18.55
CA THR A 131 6.22 9.71 -18.16
C THR A 131 4.82 9.70 -18.76
N ASP A 132 4.13 10.85 -18.84
CA ASP A 132 2.82 11.01 -19.44
C ASP A 132 2.77 10.54 -20.90
N THR A 133 3.72 11.01 -21.69
CA THR A 133 3.87 10.60 -23.09
C THR A 133 4.23 9.11 -23.19
N MET A 134 5.11 8.64 -22.31
CA MET A 134 5.49 7.22 -22.28
C MET A 134 4.30 6.30 -21.99
N ILE A 135 3.39 6.68 -21.08
CA ILE A 135 2.18 5.94 -20.76
C ILE A 135 1.29 5.82 -22.00
N LYS A 136 1.01 6.97 -22.63
CA LYS A 136 0.18 7.04 -23.83
C LYS A 136 0.70 6.11 -24.93
N ASP A 137 1.98 6.26 -25.27
CA ASP A 137 2.62 5.47 -26.33
C ASP A 137 2.68 3.98 -25.97
N ALA A 138 3.05 3.66 -24.72
CA ALA A 138 3.19 2.28 -24.28
C ALA A 138 1.84 1.56 -24.26
N TRP A 139 0.77 2.22 -23.76
CA TRP A 139 -0.55 1.61 -23.72
C TRP A 139 -1.17 1.49 -25.13
N LYS A 140 -1.02 2.53 -25.97
CA LYS A 140 -1.42 2.47 -27.38
C LYS A 140 -0.78 1.28 -28.08
N ARG A 141 0.53 1.10 -27.94
CA ARG A 141 1.29 0.00 -28.57
C ARG A 141 0.93 -1.35 -27.98
N ALA A 142 0.75 -1.46 -26.66
CA ALA A 142 0.44 -2.72 -25.99
C ALA A 142 -0.95 -3.24 -26.35
N SER A 143 -1.93 -2.34 -26.43
CA SER A 143 -3.33 -2.64 -26.71
C SER A 143 -3.70 -2.58 -28.19
N GLU A 144 -2.73 -2.37 -29.11
CA GLU A 144 -2.98 -2.28 -30.55
C GLU A 144 -4.02 -1.21 -30.89
N ASP A 145 -3.86 0.01 -30.33
CA ASP A 145 -4.78 1.14 -30.44
C ASP A 145 -6.19 0.98 -29.80
N ALA A 146 -6.49 -0.18 -29.23
CA ALA A 146 -7.75 -0.43 -28.56
C ALA A 146 -7.86 0.23 -27.17
N GLY A 147 -6.74 0.71 -26.64
CA GLY A 147 -6.62 1.23 -25.27
C GLY A 147 -7.08 2.67 -25.10
N SER A 148 -7.61 2.96 -23.91
CA SER A 148 -7.78 4.32 -23.38
C SER A 148 -7.23 4.37 -21.95
N PHE A 149 -6.90 5.55 -21.45
CA PHE A 149 -6.36 5.71 -20.10
C PHE A 149 -6.84 7.01 -19.47
N GLN A 150 -6.84 7.02 -18.14
CA GLN A 150 -7.02 8.20 -17.31
C GLN A 150 -5.80 8.29 -16.40
N MET A 151 -5.33 9.49 -16.13
CA MET A 151 -4.13 9.73 -15.34
C MET A 151 -4.40 10.87 -14.37
N GLU A 152 -4.01 10.65 -13.13
CA GLU A 152 -4.09 11.61 -12.04
C GLU A 152 -2.74 11.64 -11.32
N THR A 153 -2.37 12.77 -10.76
CA THR A 153 -1.21 12.88 -9.89
C THR A 153 -1.59 12.45 -8.48
N LEU A 154 -0.67 11.78 -7.80
CA LEU A 154 -0.87 11.47 -6.39
C LEU A 154 -0.81 12.74 -5.56
N ASP A 155 -1.79 12.92 -4.69
CA ASP A 155 -1.68 13.80 -3.56
C ASP A 155 -1.24 13.02 -2.32
N ASN A 156 -0.62 13.72 -1.37
CA ASN A 156 -0.13 13.12 -0.13
C ASN A 156 -1.12 13.29 1.03
N GLU A 157 -2.37 13.63 0.75
CA GLU A 157 -3.38 13.77 1.78
C GLU A 157 -3.54 12.48 2.59
N ASN A 158 -3.56 12.63 3.91
CA ASN A 158 -3.72 11.52 4.84
C ASN A 158 -2.75 10.35 4.60
N GLY A 159 -1.52 10.64 4.10
CA GLY A 159 -0.47 9.64 3.91
C GLY A 159 -0.91 8.48 3.01
N PHE A 160 -1.60 8.77 1.92
CA PHE A 160 -2.10 7.80 0.94
C PHE A 160 -3.12 6.78 1.50
N GLU A 161 -3.83 7.10 2.58
CA GLU A 161 -4.77 6.16 3.21
C GLU A 161 -5.93 5.82 2.26
N ARG A 162 -6.55 6.85 1.66
CA ARG A 162 -7.65 6.67 0.70
C ARG A 162 -7.22 5.87 -0.51
N LEU A 163 -6.02 6.14 -1.02
CA LEU A 163 -5.45 5.43 -2.18
C LEU A 163 -5.19 3.95 -1.86
N ALA A 164 -4.63 3.65 -0.68
CA ALA A 164 -4.41 2.27 -0.25
C ALA A 164 -5.73 1.51 -0.06
N ALA A 165 -6.73 2.12 0.56
CA ALA A 165 -8.06 1.56 0.70
C ALA A 165 -8.71 1.30 -0.67
N TYR A 166 -8.58 2.24 -1.61
CA TYR A 166 -9.11 2.09 -2.97
C TYR A 166 -8.45 0.91 -3.71
N ILE A 167 -7.13 0.80 -3.68
CA ILE A 167 -6.40 -0.31 -4.31
C ILE A 167 -6.74 -1.65 -3.65
N CYS A 168 -7.07 -1.67 -2.35
CA CYS A 168 -7.46 -2.87 -1.63
C CYS A 168 -8.96 -3.15 -1.66
N LYS A 169 -9.79 -2.24 -2.22
CA LYS A 169 -11.25 -2.36 -2.21
C LYS A 169 -11.70 -3.74 -2.70
N GLN A 170 -12.58 -4.39 -1.95
CA GLN A 170 -13.18 -5.65 -2.37
C GLN A 170 -14.16 -5.40 -3.53
N PRO A 171 -14.29 -6.32 -4.50
CA PRO A 171 -15.31 -6.22 -5.54
C PRO A 171 -16.71 -6.15 -4.92
N ASP A 172 -17.57 -5.32 -5.50
CA ASP A 172 -18.97 -5.25 -5.09
C ASP A 172 -19.68 -6.60 -5.33
N GLU A 173 -20.76 -6.90 -4.59
CA GLU A 173 -21.44 -8.20 -4.66
C GLU A 173 -21.99 -8.53 -6.06
N GLU A 174 -22.47 -7.53 -6.81
CA GLU A 174 -22.89 -7.69 -8.22
C GLU A 174 -21.73 -8.15 -9.10
N VAL A 175 -20.56 -7.55 -8.92
CA VAL A 175 -19.33 -7.92 -9.65
C VAL A 175 -18.85 -9.28 -9.22
N LYS A 176 -19.00 -9.67 -7.92
CA LYS A 176 -18.69 -11.03 -7.45
C LYS A 176 -19.58 -12.09 -8.13
N GLY A 177 -20.85 -11.78 -8.40
CA GLY A 177 -21.74 -12.64 -9.17
C GLY A 177 -21.22 -12.87 -10.59
N GLN A 178 -20.89 -11.80 -11.31
CA GLN A 178 -20.32 -11.87 -12.66
C GLN A 178 -18.95 -12.55 -12.68
N LEU A 179 -18.12 -12.31 -11.66
CA LEU A 179 -16.83 -12.99 -11.46
C LEU A 179 -16.98 -14.50 -11.25
N LYS A 180 -18.03 -14.97 -10.57
CA LYS A 180 -18.29 -16.42 -10.41
C LYS A 180 -18.54 -17.10 -11.75
N PHE A 181 -19.17 -16.44 -12.70
CA PHE A 181 -19.38 -16.97 -14.06
C PHE A 181 -18.10 -16.89 -14.91
N ALA A 182 -17.28 -15.84 -14.73
CA ALA A 182 -16.03 -15.67 -15.47
C ALA A 182 -14.84 -16.43 -14.85
N LEU A 183 -14.95 -16.83 -13.58
CA LEU A 183 -13.92 -17.48 -12.77
C LEU A 183 -14.23 -18.97 -12.52
N VAL A 184 -14.63 -19.70 -13.55
CA VAL A 184 -14.79 -21.17 -13.47
C VAL A 184 -13.47 -21.89 -13.13
N GLU A 185 -12.33 -21.19 -13.21
CA GLU A 185 -11.02 -21.72 -12.84
C GLU A 185 -10.41 -21.02 -11.62
N GLU A 186 -9.94 -21.81 -10.63
CA GLU A 186 -9.24 -21.29 -9.43
C GLU A 186 -7.98 -20.45 -9.74
N SER A 187 -7.41 -20.62 -10.95
CA SER A 187 -6.27 -19.88 -11.47
C SER A 187 -6.53 -18.35 -11.53
N ASN A 188 -7.77 -17.93 -11.70
CA ASN A 188 -8.12 -16.52 -11.91
C ASN A 188 -8.25 -15.69 -10.63
N LYS A 189 -8.33 -16.31 -9.43
CA LYS A 189 -8.38 -15.56 -8.15
C LYS A 189 -7.14 -14.70 -7.91
N LYS A 190 -5.97 -15.13 -8.39
CA LYS A 190 -4.70 -14.39 -8.27
C LYS A 190 -4.64 -13.14 -9.14
N VAL A 191 -5.44 -13.06 -10.20
CA VAL A 191 -5.45 -11.95 -11.15
C VAL A 191 -5.92 -10.66 -10.49
N PHE A 192 -6.86 -10.76 -9.55
CA PHE A 192 -7.47 -9.63 -8.87
C PHE A 192 -6.75 -9.24 -7.57
N THR A 193 -5.59 -9.83 -7.29
CA THR A 193 -4.78 -9.43 -6.14
C THR A 193 -3.92 -8.23 -6.48
N VAL A 194 -3.54 -7.47 -5.45
CA VAL A 194 -2.59 -6.37 -5.61
C VAL A 194 -1.23 -6.93 -5.99
N SER A 195 -0.72 -6.48 -7.13
CA SER A 195 0.60 -6.86 -7.66
C SER A 195 1.59 -5.70 -7.53
N THR A 196 2.84 -6.01 -7.27
CA THR A 196 3.88 -5.01 -6.99
C THR A 196 5.16 -5.32 -7.72
N SER A 197 5.89 -4.30 -8.14
CA SER A 197 7.24 -4.50 -8.68
C SER A 197 8.21 -5.03 -7.61
N ARG A 198 9.20 -5.84 -8.02
CA ARG A 198 10.12 -6.48 -7.09
C ARG A 198 11.10 -5.51 -6.43
N ASN A 199 11.37 -4.39 -7.07
CA ASN A 199 12.31 -3.36 -6.66
C ASN A 199 11.75 -2.34 -5.65
N LEU A 200 10.55 -2.57 -5.10
CA LEU A 200 10.01 -1.72 -4.05
C LEU A 200 10.76 -1.95 -2.73
N ILE A 201 11.03 -0.85 -2.04
CA ILE A 201 11.46 -0.86 -0.64
C ILE A 201 10.29 -1.38 0.19
N ARG A 202 10.51 -2.44 0.96
CA ARG A 202 9.52 -3.03 1.87
C ARG A 202 9.86 -2.58 3.28
N PRO A 203 9.07 -1.65 3.87
CA PRO A 203 9.39 -1.13 5.19
C PRO A 203 9.26 -2.21 6.25
N GLU A 204 10.35 -2.43 6.98
CA GLU A 204 10.35 -3.24 8.19
C GLU A 204 10.27 -2.33 9.42
N PRO A 205 9.53 -2.72 10.46
CA PRO A 205 9.39 -1.88 11.64
C PRO A 205 10.66 -1.90 12.51
N VAL A 206 11.04 -0.73 12.99
CA VAL A 206 11.92 -0.62 14.15
C VAL A 206 11.11 -1.00 15.39
N LYS A 207 11.59 -1.96 16.17
CA LYS A 207 10.87 -2.47 17.34
C LYS A 207 11.55 -2.01 18.61
N LYS A 208 10.75 -1.53 19.57
CA LYS A 208 11.17 -1.21 20.93
C LYS A 208 10.30 -1.98 21.93
N ASN A 209 10.90 -2.53 22.94
CA ASN A 209 10.21 -3.31 23.97
C ASN A 209 10.21 -2.53 25.28
N TYR A 210 9.03 -2.40 25.89
CA TYR A 210 8.83 -1.68 27.15
C TYR A 210 8.36 -2.66 28.23
N VAL A 211 9.25 -2.98 29.16
CA VAL A 211 8.96 -3.99 30.21
C VAL A 211 8.12 -3.40 31.35
N HIS A 212 8.37 -2.16 31.75
CA HIS A 212 7.70 -1.48 32.88
C HIS A 212 6.81 -0.30 32.47
N TRP A 213 6.58 -0.12 31.16
CA TRP A 213 5.81 0.98 30.64
C TRP A 213 4.32 0.62 30.50
N THR A 214 3.44 1.59 30.79
CA THR A 214 2.01 1.47 30.59
C THR A 214 1.54 2.52 29.59
N MET A 215 0.49 2.22 28.85
CA MET A 215 -0.08 3.17 27.91
C MET A 215 -0.80 4.36 28.59
N LYS A 216 -0.96 4.34 29.92
CA LYS A 216 -1.72 5.36 30.65
C LYS A 216 -1.27 6.79 30.29
N LYS A 217 0.02 7.09 30.39
CA LYS A 217 0.56 8.44 30.12
C LYS A 217 0.32 8.89 28.70
N ILE A 218 0.50 8.01 27.70
CA ILE A 218 0.30 8.39 26.29
C ILE A 218 -1.18 8.57 25.95
N LEU A 219 -2.06 7.83 26.63
CA LEU A 219 -3.51 7.98 26.47
C LEU A 219 -4.05 9.24 27.14
N GLU A 220 -3.48 9.65 28.29
CA GLU A 220 -3.85 10.87 29.02
C GLU A 220 -3.32 12.14 28.36
N ASN A 221 -2.05 12.13 27.95
CA ASN A 221 -1.35 13.32 27.46
C ASN A 221 -1.29 13.39 25.91
N GLY A 222 -1.73 12.35 25.24
CA GLY A 222 -1.53 12.19 23.80
C GLY A 222 -0.10 11.76 23.45
N PRO A 223 0.11 11.28 22.22
CA PRO A 223 1.44 10.95 21.72
C PRO A 223 2.26 12.22 21.42
N THR A 224 3.58 12.13 21.61
CA THR A 224 4.51 13.21 21.30
C THR A 224 5.06 13.02 19.89
N PRO A 225 5.03 14.04 19.02
CA PRO A 225 5.52 13.91 17.66
C PRO A 225 7.04 13.81 17.60
N THR A 226 7.55 13.16 16.58
CA THR A 226 8.98 13.15 16.24
C THR A 226 9.40 14.55 15.77
N LYS A 227 10.63 14.95 16.09
CA LYS A 227 11.18 16.24 15.62
C LYS A 227 11.06 16.39 14.11
N GLY A 228 10.42 17.47 13.63
CA GLY A 228 10.16 17.74 12.22
C GLY A 228 8.92 17.01 11.65
N PHE A 229 8.12 16.36 12.51
CA PHE A 229 6.85 15.75 12.15
C PHE A 229 5.71 16.30 13.01
N LYS A 230 4.51 16.20 12.50
CA LYS A 230 3.25 16.48 13.21
C LYS A 230 2.39 15.21 13.25
N ILE A 231 1.64 15.04 14.33
CA ILE A 231 0.70 13.93 14.45
C ILE A 231 -0.55 14.24 13.63
N ASP A 232 -0.93 13.30 12.78
CA ASP A 232 -2.20 13.36 12.05
C ASP A 232 -3.31 12.93 13.01
N LYS A 233 -4.01 13.89 13.60
CA LYS A 233 -5.01 13.66 14.66
C LYS A 233 -6.09 12.66 14.26
N ASP A 234 -6.54 12.73 13.02
CA ASP A 234 -7.58 11.83 12.48
C ASP A 234 -7.09 10.39 12.30
N SER A 235 -5.77 10.17 12.39
CA SER A 235 -5.18 8.84 12.29
C SER A 235 -5.12 8.10 13.63
N ILE A 236 -5.39 8.78 14.75
CA ILE A 236 -5.25 8.17 16.08
C ILE A 236 -6.34 7.14 16.30
N VAL A 237 -5.95 5.88 16.41
CA VAL A 237 -6.84 4.76 16.70
C VAL A 237 -6.38 4.08 17.98
N THR A 238 -7.26 4.06 18.97
CA THR A 238 -7.01 3.36 20.23
C THR A 238 -8.20 2.46 20.57
N GLY A 239 -7.96 1.44 21.37
CA GLY A 239 -8.99 0.52 21.80
C GLY A 239 -8.44 -0.60 22.65
N ILE A 240 -9.32 -1.52 23.02
CA ILE A 240 -8.96 -2.73 23.75
C ILE A 240 -8.93 -3.89 22.76
N ASN A 241 -7.81 -4.61 22.71
CA ASN A 241 -7.69 -5.79 21.87
C ASN A 241 -8.60 -6.90 22.44
N PRO A 242 -9.61 -7.37 21.69
CA PRO A 242 -10.58 -8.34 22.18
C PRO A 242 -9.97 -9.71 22.50
N PHE A 243 -8.76 -10.01 21.98
CA PHE A 243 -8.08 -11.29 22.20
C PHE A 243 -7.31 -11.35 23.50
N ASN A 244 -6.76 -10.23 23.95
CA ASN A 244 -5.89 -10.21 25.11
C ASN A 244 -6.31 -9.20 26.19
N GLY A 245 -7.36 -8.39 25.93
CA GLY A 245 -7.88 -7.41 26.88
C GLY A 245 -6.95 -6.22 27.15
N PHE A 246 -5.87 -6.07 26.39
CA PHE A 246 -4.93 -4.95 26.54
C PHE A 246 -5.20 -3.84 25.55
N THR A 247 -4.92 -2.62 25.97
CA THR A 247 -5.04 -1.43 25.13
C THR A 247 -4.03 -1.46 24.01
N TYR A 248 -4.43 -1.02 22.82
CA TYR A 248 -3.55 -0.74 21.70
C TYR A 248 -3.72 0.70 21.27
N LEU A 249 -2.67 1.24 20.62
CA LEU A 249 -2.66 2.56 20.01
C LEU A 249 -1.96 2.46 18.65
N TRP A 250 -2.55 3.10 17.67
CA TRP A 250 -1.96 3.32 16.37
C TRP A 250 -2.15 4.76 15.97
N TYR A 251 -1.13 5.39 15.40
CA TYR A 251 -1.21 6.72 14.82
C TYR A 251 -0.15 6.93 13.75
N ARG A 252 -0.32 7.98 12.97
CA ARG A 252 0.60 8.41 11.94
C ARG A 252 1.11 9.81 12.23
N GLU A 253 2.37 10.03 11.89
CA GLU A 253 3.01 11.33 11.84
C GLU A 253 3.32 11.67 10.39
N SER A 254 3.06 12.91 9.99
CA SER A 254 3.44 13.46 8.69
C SER A 254 4.53 14.50 8.86
N ARG A 255 5.50 14.54 7.96
CA ARG A 255 6.57 15.54 7.97
C ARG A 255 5.97 16.94 7.79
N ILE A 256 6.44 17.92 8.57
CA ILE A 256 5.97 19.30 8.51
C ILE A 256 6.33 19.91 7.15
N ASP A 257 7.58 19.72 6.72
CA ASP A 257 8.08 20.14 5.41
C ASP A 257 8.35 18.87 4.56
N PRO A 258 7.38 18.43 3.72
CA PRO A 258 7.54 17.23 2.93
C PRO A 258 8.73 17.32 1.98
N ILE A 259 9.54 16.27 1.95
CA ILE A 259 10.70 16.13 1.05
C ILE A 259 10.19 15.62 -0.29
N SER A 260 10.51 16.32 -1.37
CA SER A 260 10.23 15.88 -2.73
C SER A 260 11.11 14.69 -3.16
N ARG A 261 10.76 14.05 -4.28
CA ARG A 261 11.59 12.99 -4.85
C ARG A 261 12.99 13.49 -5.20
N GLU A 262 13.09 14.65 -5.83
CA GLU A 262 14.36 15.24 -6.26
C GLU A 262 15.27 15.53 -5.07
N GLU A 263 14.73 16.14 -4.02
CA GLU A 263 15.46 16.37 -2.76
C GLU A 263 15.89 15.06 -2.10
N TYR A 264 15.02 14.03 -2.14
CA TYR A 264 15.34 12.72 -1.60
C TYR A 264 16.47 12.04 -2.38
N GLU A 265 16.44 12.09 -3.70
CA GLU A 265 17.46 11.47 -4.55
C GLU A 265 18.79 12.23 -4.51
N ASN A 266 18.75 13.57 -4.41
CA ASN A 266 19.93 14.43 -4.40
C ASN A 266 20.56 14.62 -3.00
N GLY A 267 19.73 14.67 -1.95
CA GLY A 267 20.16 15.12 -0.62
C GLY A 267 20.31 14.03 0.45
N CYS A 268 19.94 12.79 0.15
CA CYS A 268 19.77 11.78 1.18
C CYS A 268 20.99 10.87 1.42
N LYS A 269 22.19 11.27 0.99
CA LYS A 269 23.39 10.41 1.19
C LYS A 269 23.80 10.25 2.65
N ASP A 270 23.42 11.18 3.55
CA ASP A 270 24.01 11.30 4.90
C ASP A 270 22.99 11.28 6.07
N LYS A 271 21.70 11.01 5.86
CA LYS A 271 20.70 11.00 6.94
C LYS A 271 20.28 9.57 7.34
N PRO A 272 20.01 9.29 8.64
CA PRO A 272 19.68 7.94 9.14
C PRO A 272 18.51 7.26 8.43
N ILE A 273 17.54 8.05 7.93
CA ILE A 273 16.36 7.58 7.19
C ILE A 273 16.76 6.97 5.83
N CYS A 274 17.91 7.34 5.29
CA CYS A 274 18.43 6.84 4.01
C CYS A 274 19.26 5.56 4.12
N GLN A 275 19.62 5.13 5.30
CA GLN A 275 20.44 3.91 5.51
C GLN A 275 19.71 2.62 5.11
N HIS A 276 18.39 2.65 4.94
CA HIS A 276 17.64 1.52 4.37
C HIS A 276 17.96 1.22 2.90
N LYS A 277 18.66 2.14 2.18
CA LYS A 277 19.11 1.91 0.79
C LYS A 277 20.34 0.98 0.69
N ARG A 278 21.13 0.82 1.74
CA ARG A 278 22.45 0.13 1.66
C ARG A 278 22.42 -1.40 1.73
N LYS A 279 21.25 -2.03 1.95
CA LYS A 279 21.15 -3.49 2.06
C LYS A 279 20.61 -4.20 0.80
N ILE A 280 20.49 -3.50 -0.33
CA ILE A 280 20.02 -4.11 -1.59
C ILE A 280 21.07 -3.91 -2.71
N SER A 281 22.33 -4.14 -2.37
CA SER A 281 23.36 -4.40 -3.38
C SER A 281 24.03 -5.73 -3.00
N HIS A 282 23.46 -6.80 -3.49
CA HIS A 282 24.14 -8.00 -4.04
C HIS A 282 23.08 -9.01 -4.45
#